data_1f4be9feb1094839c3b0704025b2bd75
#
_entry.id   1f4be9feb1094839c3b0704025b2bd75
#
_cell.length_a   1.000
_cell.length_b   1.000
_cell.length_c   1.000
_cell.angle_alpha   90.00
_cell.angle_beta   90.00
_cell.angle_gamma   90.00
#
_symmetry.space_group_name_H-M   'P 1'
#
loop_
_entity.id
_entity.type
_entity.pdbx_description
1 polymer ?
#
loop_
_entity_poly.entity_id
_entity_poly.type
_entity_poly.pdbx_seq_one_letter_code
_entity_poly.pdbx_strand_id
1 'polypeptide(L)'
;ARMYPETDIPPIKIPGQKIKKIDEDVPETLDQREGQYADEIGDELASQIINSHYLEEFEEYRQQAGSKLTANIFVNIIPRLEAEGVETSKLSEEEFNLLFDALEDDRISKGDVEKVLTEMCQTSDSGDVIEGIVDSKSSEDEIREIVDQVIDRNEEMIEEQGMHAQGALMGQVMQEVEATGEEVSDILSRRLKEKL
;
A
#
# COMPACT_ATOMS: atom_id res chain seq x y z
N ALA A 1 -48.95 13.38 3.68
CA ALA A 1 -49.35 13.39 2.27
C ALA A 1 -50.32 12.25 2.04
N ARG A 2 -51.49 12.55 1.48
CA ARG A 2 -52.47 11.50 1.10
C ARG A 2 -52.21 11.15 -0.36
N MET A 3 -51.64 9.98 -0.61
CA MET A 3 -51.57 9.44 -1.95
C MET A 3 -52.93 8.78 -2.26
N TYR A 4 -53.57 9.25 -3.27
CA TYR A 4 -54.76 8.59 -3.83
C TYR A 4 -54.31 7.72 -4.99
N PRO A 5 -54.86 6.47 -5.13
CA PRO A 5 -54.61 5.66 -6.32
C PRO A 5 -55.10 6.43 -7.55
N GLU A 6 -54.27 6.50 -8.59
CA GLU A 6 -54.68 7.02 -9.89
C GLU A 6 -55.70 6.05 -10.50
N THR A 7 -56.94 6.51 -10.64
CA THR A 7 -58.03 5.68 -11.13
C THR A 7 -58.00 5.45 -12.64
N ASP A 8 -57.25 6.28 -13.36
CA ASP A 8 -57.16 6.24 -14.82
C ASP A 8 -56.03 5.35 -15.35
N ILE A 9 -55.12 4.88 -14.44
CA ILE A 9 -54.03 3.99 -14.81
C ILE A 9 -54.30 2.60 -14.24
N PRO A 10 -54.50 1.57 -15.11
CA PRO A 10 -54.71 0.20 -14.64
C PRO A 10 -53.45 -0.33 -13.93
N PRO A 11 -53.61 -1.24 -12.96
CA PRO A 11 -52.48 -1.86 -12.28
C PRO A 11 -51.52 -2.54 -13.28
N ILE A 12 -50.24 -2.18 -13.23
CA ILE A 12 -49.19 -2.79 -14.07
C ILE A 12 -48.73 -4.06 -13.36
N LYS A 13 -48.93 -5.22 -14.01
CA LYS A 13 -48.48 -6.51 -13.50
C LYS A 13 -46.99 -6.66 -13.74
N ILE A 14 -46.19 -6.70 -12.67
CA ILE A 14 -44.76 -6.95 -12.74
C ILE A 14 -44.50 -8.46 -12.70
N PRO A 15 -43.98 -9.09 -13.77
CA PRO A 15 -43.69 -10.52 -13.77
C PRO A 15 -42.62 -10.85 -12.72
N GLY A 16 -42.79 -11.97 -11.98
CA GLY A 16 -41.82 -12.40 -10.97
C GLY A 16 -40.42 -12.66 -11.51
N GLN A 17 -40.30 -13.03 -12.79
CA GLN A 17 -38.97 -13.15 -13.47
C GLN A 17 -38.26 -11.82 -13.60
N LYS A 18 -39.00 -10.71 -13.82
CA LYS A 18 -38.37 -9.37 -13.87
C LYS A 18 -37.87 -8.93 -12.50
N ILE A 19 -38.63 -9.27 -11.44
CA ILE A 19 -38.21 -8.98 -10.07
C ILE A 19 -36.93 -9.76 -9.75
N LYS A 20 -36.87 -11.07 -10.05
CA LYS A 20 -35.65 -11.89 -9.83
C LYS A 20 -34.45 -11.37 -10.57
N LYS A 21 -34.62 -10.97 -11.84
CA LYS A 21 -33.51 -10.41 -12.61
C LYS A 21 -32.99 -9.08 -12.03
N ILE A 22 -33.88 -8.22 -11.54
CA ILE A 22 -33.50 -6.97 -10.88
C ILE A 22 -32.77 -7.27 -9.56
N ASP A 23 -33.26 -8.25 -8.79
CA ASP A 23 -32.67 -8.66 -7.52
C ASP A 23 -31.25 -9.25 -7.68
N GLU A 24 -31.02 -9.94 -8.81
CA GLU A 24 -29.69 -10.43 -9.21
C GLU A 24 -28.76 -9.30 -9.66
N ASP A 25 -29.29 -8.22 -10.22
CA ASP A 25 -28.55 -7.05 -10.71
C ASP A 25 -28.38 -5.94 -9.64
N VAL A 26 -28.97 -6.09 -8.43
CA VAL A 26 -28.80 -5.12 -7.33
C VAL A 26 -27.38 -5.19 -6.80
N PRO A 27 -26.60 -4.11 -6.84
CA PRO A 27 -25.25 -4.10 -6.26
C PRO A 27 -25.30 -4.29 -4.75
N GLU A 28 -24.22 -4.84 -4.19
CA GLU A 28 -24.07 -4.98 -2.75
C GLU A 28 -24.20 -3.63 -2.03
N THR A 29 -24.80 -3.66 -0.86
CA THR A 29 -24.90 -2.45 -0.04
C THR A 29 -23.53 -2.09 0.54
N LEU A 30 -23.33 -0.81 0.89
CA LEU A 30 -22.09 -0.37 1.55
C LEU A 30 -21.83 -1.18 2.83
N ASP A 31 -22.84 -1.47 3.63
CA ASP A 31 -22.71 -2.28 4.86
C ASP A 31 -22.21 -3.71 4.56
N GLN A 32 -22.63 -4.32 3.45
CA GLN A 32 -22.16 -5.64 3.03
C GLN A 32 -20.70 -5.59 2.58
N ARG A 33 -20.32 -4.56 1.81
CA ARG A 33 -18.91 -4.34 1.40
C ARG A 33 -18.01 -4.02 2.60
N GLU A 34 -18.50 -3.21 3.55
CA GLU A 34 -17.76 -2.92 4.78
C GLU A 34 -17.44 -4.20 5.55
N GLY A 35 -18.42 -5.12 5.68
CA GLY A 35 -18.19 -6.42 6.30
C GLY A 35 -17.14 -7.28 5.57
N GLN A 36 -17.17 -7.31 4.23
CA GLN A 36 -16.17 -8.04 3.44
C GLN A 36 -14.76 -7.43 3.59
N TYR A 37 -14.66 -6.10 3.55
CA TYR A 37 -13.38 -5.42 3.73
C TYR A 37 -12.85 -5.54 5.15
N ALA A 38 -13.74 -5.55 6.16
CA ALA A 38 -13.34 -5.75 7.55
C ALA A 38 -12.60 -7.08 7.77
N ASP A 39 -13.03 -8.14 7.09
CA ASP A 39 -12.36 -9.43 7.13
C ASP A 39 -10.93 -9.40 6.51
N GLU A 40 -10.69 -8.52 5.52
CA GLU A 40 -9.40 -8.41 4.82
C GLU A 40 -8.44 -7.41 5.50
N ILE A 41 -8.95 -6.24 5.89
CA ILE A 41 -8.12 -5.10 6.32
C ILE A 41 -8.39 -4.64 7.75
N GLY A 42 -9.42 -5.18 8.42
CA GLY A 42 -9.87 -4.82 9.75
C GLY A 42 -10.94 -3.72 9.76
N ASP A 43 -11.78 -3.71 10.81
CA ASP A 43 -12.98 -2.87 10.92
C ASP A 43 -12.68 -1.37 10.72
N GLU A 44 -11.60 -0.87 11.30
CA GLU A 44 -11.25 0.56 11.27
C GLU A 44 -10.93 1.04 9.85
N LEU A 45 -10.03 0.34 9.14
CA LEU A 45 -9.66 0.68 7.76
C LEU A 45 -10.83 0.47 6.80
N ALA A 46 -11.64 -0.60 7.00
CA ALA A 46 -12.82 -0.87 6.19
C ALA A 46 -13.84 0.26 6.30
N SER A 47 -14.13 0.71 7.51
CA SER A 47 -15.04 1.82 7.73
C SER A 47 -14.51 3.14 7.15
N GLN A 48 -13.21 3.39 7.26
CA GLN A 48 -12.59 4.58 6.69
C GLN A 48 -12.65 4.59 5.16
N ILE A 49 -12.29 3.49 4.50
CA ILE A 49 -12.25 3.43 3.02
C ILE A 49 -13.64 3.50 2.41
N ILE A 50 -14.65 2.83 3.01
CA ILE A 50 -16.05 2.87 2.55
C ILE A 50 -16.62 4.29 2.57
N ASN A 51 -16.23 5.10 3.55
CA ASN A 51 -16.67 6.47 3.71
C ASN A 51 -15.76 7.50 3.03
N SER A 52 -14.69 7.06 2.39
CA SER A 52 -13.77 7.93 1.66
C SER A 52 -14.24 8.18 0.23
N HIS A 53 -13.70 9.20 -0.40
CA HIS A 53 -13.90 9.44 -1.83
C HIS A 53 -12.98 8.57 -2.72
N TYR A 54 -12.12 7.75 -2.10
CA TYR A 54 -11.19 6.83 -2.78
C TYR A 54 -11.68 5.38 -2.82
N LEU A 55 -12.99 5.15 -2.63
CA LEU A 55 -13.53 3.78 -2.64
C LEU A 55 -13.36 3.11 -4.02
N GLU A 56 -13.54 3.87 -5.10
CA GLU A 56 -13.42 3.35 -6.47
C GLU A 56 -11.96 2.99 -6.77
N GLU A 57 -11.02 3.87 -6.44
CA GLU A 57 -9.59 3.63 -6.61
C GLU A 57 -9.12 2.47 -5.72
N PHE A 58 -9.62 2.37 -4.49
CA PHE A 58 -9.32 1.21 -3.64
C PHE A 58 -9.77 -0.10 -4.29
N GLU A 59 -10.97 -0.16 -4.85
CA GLU A 59 -11.48 -1.36 -5.52
C GLU A 59 -10.64 -1.72 -6.75
N GLU A 60 -10.12 -0.73 -7.47
CA GLU A 60 -9.28 -0.90 -8.64
C GLU A 60 -7.91 -1.47 -8.29
N TYR A 61 -7.22 -0.85 -7.32
CA TYR A 61 -5.81 -1.15 -7.05
C TYR A 61 -5.58 -2.20 -5.95
N ARG A 62 -6.59 -2.59 -5.17
CA ARG A 62 -6.42 -3.52 -4.04
C ARG A 62 -5.86 -4.89 -4.40
N GLN A 63 -6.01 -5.33 -5.65
CA GLN A 63 -5.48 -6.61 -6.12
C GLN A 63 -3.99 -6.54 -6.47
N GLN A 64 -3.48 -5.39 -6.86
CA GLN A 64 -2.08 -5.18 -7.27
C GLN A 64 -1.15 -5.11 -6.04
N ALA A 65 -1.45 -4.23 -5.08
CA ALA A 65 -0.59 -4.01 -3.91
C ALA A 65 -1.08 -4.69 -2.63
N GLY A 66 -2.26 -5.31 -2.67
CA GLY A 66 -2.94 -5.91 -1.54
C GLY A 66 -3.81 -4.92 -0.76
N SER A 67 -5.02 -5.38 -0.37
CA SER A 67 -6.08 -4.56 0.21
C SER A 67 -5.62 -3.68 1.38
N LYS A 68 -4.79 -4.19 2.28
CA LYS A 68 -4.35 -3.44 3.47
C LYS A 68 -3.43 -2.28 3.13
N LEU A 69 -2.48 -2.47 2.22
CA LEU A 69 -1.57 -1.39 1.79
C LEU A 69 -2.34 -0.34 1.02
N THR A 70 -3.16 -0.76 0.07
CA THR A 70 -3.98 0.15 -0.76
C THR A 70 -4.90 1.01 0.09
N ALA A 71 -5.63 0.42 1.04
CA ALA A 71 -6.45 1.19 1.99
C ALA A 71 -5.61 2.18 2.79
N ASN A 72 -4.45 1.75 3.32
CA ASN A 72 -3.56 2.63 4.09
C ASN A 72 -3.02 3.81 3.28
N ILE A 73 -2.74 3.62 1.98
CA ILE A 73 -2.33 4.71 1.08
C ILE A 73 -3.43 5.77 1.02
N PHE A 74 -4.66 5.38 0.74
CA PHE A 74 -5.75 6.31 0.49
C PHE A 74 -6.31 6.98 1.75
N VAL A 75 -6.36 6.28 2.90
CA VAL A 75 -7.00 6.84 4.11
C VAL A 75 -6.01 7.35 5.16
N ASN A 76 -4.73 7.03 5.05
CA ASN A 76 -3.72 7.48 6.01
C ASN A 76 -2.59 8.27 5.37
N ILE A 77 -1.93 7.72 4.32
CA ILE A 77 -0.72 8.35 3.74
C ILE A 77 -1.11 9.63 3.01
N ILE A 78 -2.04 9.58 2.06
CA ILE A 78 -2.47 10.77 1.29
C ILE A 78 -3.01 11.88 2.20
N PRO A 79 -3.95 11.62 3.14
CA PRO A 79 -4.41 12.67 4.06
C PRO A 79 -3.31 13.25 4.96
N ARG A 80 -2.31 12.44 5.34
CA ARG A 80 -1.17 12.94 6.10
C ARG A 80 -0.31 13.88 5.26
N LEU A 81 0.00 13.52 4.01
CA LEU A 81 0.73 14.38 3.08
C LEU A 81 0.01 15.71 2.84
N GLU A 82 -1.33 15.69 2.70
CA GLU A 82 -2.14 16.90 2.62
C GLU A 82 -1.99 17.78 3.88
N ALA A 83 -2.03 17.17 5.06
CA ALA A 83 -1.85 17.87 6.31
C ALA A 83 -0.44 18.48 6.46
N GLU A 84 0.55 17.89 5.84
CA GLU A 84 1.93 18.39 5.75
C GLU A 84 2.12 19.46 4.65
N GLY A 85 1.08 19.74 3.86
CA GLY A 85 1.07 20.80 2.85
C GLY A 85 1.51 20.35 1.46
N VAL A 86 1.53 19.04 1.19
CA VAL A 86 1.79 18.48 -0.14
C VAL A 86 0.53 18.64 -1.01
N GLU A 87 0.68 19.09 -2.26
CA GLU A 87 -0.42 19.26 -3.20
C GLU A 87 -0.88 17.93 -3.81
N THR A 88 -1.54 17.09 -3.03
CA THR A 88 -2.01 15.75 -3.44
C THR A 88 -3.05 15.78 -4.55
N SER A 89 -3.66 16.94 -4.82
CA SER A 89 -4.57 17.14 -5.96
C SER A 89 -3.92 16.94 -7.33
N LYS A 90 -2.59 16.82 -7.39
CA LYS A 90 -1.85 16.47 -8.61
C LYS A 90 -1.82 14.96 -8.87
N LEU A 91 -2.14 14.15 -7.86
CA LEU A 91 -2.25 12.71 -8.02
C LEU A 91 -3.53 12.38 -8.78
N SER A 92 -3.37 12.02 -10.03
CA SER A 92 -4.44 11.56 -10.91
C SER A 92 -4.40 10.04 -11.05
N GLU A 93 -5.31 9.47 -11.82
CA GLU A 93 -5.33 8.06 -12.19
C GLU A 93 -4.00 7.62 -12.82
N GLU A 94 -3.31 8.49 -13.58
CA GLU A 94 -2.02 8.19 -14.21
C GLU A 94 -0.92 7.97 -13.16
N GLU A 95 -0.83 8.82 -12.13
CA GLU A 95 0.13 8.67 -11.04
C GLU A 95 -0.16 7.44 -10.19
N PHE A 96 -1.43 7.15 -9.92
CA PHE A 96 -1.81 5.92 -9.21
C PHE A 96 -1.46 4.68 -10.01
N ASN A 97 -1.73 4.64 -11.31
CA ASN A 97 -1.32 3.51 -12.16
C ASN A 97 0.18 3.27 -12.09
N LEU A 98 1.00 4.33 -12.24
CA LEU A 98 2.46 4.21 -12.15
C LEU A 98 2.92 3.68 -10.78
N LEU A 99 2.32 4.16 -9.68
CA LEU A 99 2.64 3.72 -8.33
C LEU A 99 2.31 2.24 -8.12
N PHE A 100 1.07 1.84 -8.47
CA PHE A 100 0.59 0.48 -8.22
C PHE A 100 1.24 -0.54 -9.15
N ASP A 101 1.52 -0.21 -10.41
CA ASP A 101 2.31 -1.03 -11.32
C ASP A 101 3.74 -1.25 -10.78
N ALA A 102 4.37 -0.20 -10.24
CA ALA A 102 5.70 -0.33 -9.66
C ALA A 102 5.72 -1.15 -8.36
N LEU A 103 4.63 -1.16 -7.59
CA LEU A 103 4.44 -2.01 -6.41
C LEU A 103 4.18 -3.48 -6.80
N GLU A 104 3.37 -3.72 -7.84
CA GLU A 104 3.07 -5.06 -8.36
C GLU A 104 4.31 -5.74 -8.95
N ASP A 105 5.15 -4.96 -9.65
CA ASP A 105 6.41 -5.40 -10.23
C ASP A 105 7.58 -5.47 -9.24
N ASP A 106 7.35 -5.23 -7.93
CA ASP A 106 8.37 -5.17 -6.88
C ASP A 106 9.51 -4.17 -7.16
N ARG A 107 9.32 -3.17 -8.03
CA ARG A 107 10.29 -2.13 -8.35
C ARG A 107 10.49 -1.16 -7.18
N ILE A 108 9.42 -0.90 -6.44
CA ILE A 108 9.43 -0.11 -5.22
C ILE A 108 8.88 -0.92 -4.05
N SER A 109 9.31 -0.61 -2.84
CA SER A 109 8.83 -1.25 -1.63
C SER A 109 7.68 -0.46 -0.99
N LYS A 110 6.97 -1.10 -0.07
CA LYS A 110 5.92 -0.44 0.74
C LYS A 110 6.45 0.77 1.52
N GLY A 111 7.73 0.76 1.89
CA GLY A 111 8.40 1.86 2.59
C GLY A 111 8.67 3.07 1.70
N ASP A 112 8.75 2.87 0.39
CA ASP A 112 9.03 3.94 -0.57
C ASP A 112 7.79 4.74 -0.95
N VAL A 113 6.58 4.21 -0.69
CA VAL A 113 5.30 4.78 -1.16
C VAL A 113 5.14 6.25 -0.78
N GLU A 114 5.45 6.61 0.45
CA GLU A 114 5.31 8.00 0.92
C GLU A 114 6.28 8.94 0.19
N LYS A 115 7.52 8.50 -0.02
CA LYS A 115 8.54 9.24 -0.76
C LYS A 115 8.12 9.41 -2.21
N VAL A 116 7.68 8.31 -2.87
CA VAL A 116 7.18 8.33 -4.26
C VAL A 116 6.04 9.32 -4.42
N LEU A 117 5.00 9.22 -3.59
CA LEU A 117 3.85 10.12 -3.67
C LEU A 117 4.24 11.59 -3.45
N THR A 118 5.14 11.85 -2.50
CA THR A 118 5.62 13.20 -2.23
C THR A 118 6.38 13.79 -3.42
N GLU A 119 7.28 13.02 -4.02
CA GLU A 119 8.06 13.45 -5.17
C GLU A 119 7.20 13.59 -6.43
N MET A 120 6.23 12.70 -6.68
CA MET A 120 5.26 12.83 -7.76
C MET A 120 4.44 14.13 -7.66
N CYS A 121 4.08 14.56 -6.44
CA CYS A 121 3.40 15.86 -6.25
C CYS A 121 4.29 17.07 -6.53
N GLN A 122 5.62 16.93 -6.47
CA GLN A 122 6.59 18.03 -6.63
C GLN A 122 7.13 18.13 -8.06
N THR A 123 7.08 17.06 -8.84
CA THR A 123 7.60 17.01 -10.22
C THR A 123 6.47 17.03 -11.24
N SER A 124 6.84 17.26 -12.48
CA SER A 124 5.91 17.19 -13.63
C SER A 124 6.05 15.87 -14.41
N ASP A 125 7.02 15.03 -14.07
CA ASP A 125 7.24 13.74 -14.70
C ASP A 125 7.30 12.64 -13.63
N SER A 126 6.17 11.99 -13.45
CA SER A 126 5.98 10.97 -12.42
C SER A 126 6.71 9.67 -12.74
N GLY A 127 6.98 9.40 -14.02
CA GLY A 127 7.76 8.23 -14.45
C GLY A 127 9.22 8.31 -14.00
N ASP A 128 9.84 9.48 -14.15
CA ASP A 128 11.22 9.73 -13.72
C ASP A 128 11.41 9.57 -12.20
N VAL A 129 10.36 9.81 -11.40
CA VAL A 129 10.39 9.62 -9.94
C VAL A 129 10.64 8.16 -9.57
N ILE A 130 9.87 7.25 -10.17
CA ILE A 130 10.00 5.82 -9.89
C ILE A 130 11.38 5.31 -10.32
N GLU A 131 11.83 5.67 -11.54
CA GLU A 131 13.17 5.33 -12.03
C GLU A 131 14.25 5.86 -11.07
N GLY A 132 14.15 7.11 -10.65
CA GLY A 132 15.10 7.72 -9.73
C GLY A 132 15.17 7.03 -8.36
N ILE A 133 14.02 6.59 -7.84
CA ILE A 133 13.98 5.82 -6.57
C ILE A 133 14.56 4.42 -6.77
N VAL A 134 14.25 3.76 -7.89
CA VAL A 134 14.82 2.45 -8.22
C VAL A 134 16.34 2.55 -8.36
N ASP A 135 16.82 3.57 -9.08
CA ASP A 135 18.26 3.79 -9.32
C ASP A 135 19.01 4.21 -8.04
N SER A 136 18.32 4.82 -7.05
CA SER A 136 18.93 5.21 -5.77
C SER A 136 19.05 4.07 -4.78
N LYS A 137 18.35 2.94 -5.01
CA LYS A 137 18.46 1.78 -4.12
C LYS A 137 19.83 1.14 -4.24
N SER A 138 20.43 0.85 -3.09
CA SER A 138 21.66 0.07 -3.02
C SER A 138 21.43 -1.31 -3.62
N SER A 139 22.31 -1.74 -4.53
CA SER A 139 22.23 -3.08 -5.09
C SER A 139 22.41 -4.15 -4.01
N GLU A 140 21.90 -5.35 -4.22
CA GLU A 140 22.04 -6.45 -3.26
C GLU A 140 23.53 -6.74 -2.93
N ASP A 141 24.41 -6.53 -3.90
CA ASP A 141 25.85 -6.70 -3.72
C ASP A 141 26.45 -5.59 -2.84
N GLU A 142 26.01 -4.33 -2.99
CA GLU A 142 26.41 -3.22 -2.12
C GLU A 142 25.90 -3.41 -0.69
N ILE A 143 24.66 -3.85 -0.53
CA ILE A 143 24.10 -4.17 0.79
C ILE A 143 24.92 -5.28 1.46
N ARG A 144 25.29 -6.33 0.72
CA ARG A 144 26.14 -7.42 1.22
C ARG A 144 27.51 -6.92 1.66
N GLU A 145 28.15 -6.08 0.85
CA GLU A 145 29.47 -5.53 1.16
C GLU A 145 29.42 -4.68 2.45
N ILE A 146 28.41 -3.83 2.62
CA ILE A 146 28.23 -3.02 3.82
C ILE A 146 27.89 -3.90 5.03
N VAL A 147 27.02 -4.89 4.86
CA VAL A 147 26.72 -5.87 5.91
C VAL A 147 27.99 -6.59 6.37
N ASP A 148 28.84 -7.06 5.46
CA ASP A 148 30.11 -7.70 5.80
C ASP A 148 31.05 -6.75 6.54
N GLN A 149 31.16 -5.50 6.12
CA GLN A 149 31.96 -4.48 6.80
C GLN A 149 31.42 -4.19 8.22
N VAL A 150 30.10 -4.09 8.39
CA VAL A 150 29.48 -3.86 9.71
C VAL A 150 29.70 -5.07 10.63
N ILE A 151 29.59 -6.28 10.11
CA ILE A 151 29.87 -7.53 10.84
C ILE A 151 31.34 -7.54 11.29
N ASP A 152 32.29 -7.24 10.40
CA ASP A 152 33.73 -7.23 10.73
C ASP A 152 34.10 -6.15 11.74
N ARG A 153 33.47 -4.96 11.69
CA ARG A 153 33.66 -3.91 12.69
C ARG A 153 33.13 -4.25 14.09
N ASN A 154 32.17 -5.18 14.17
CA ASN A 154 31.45 -5.54 15.41
C ASN A 154 31.70 -7.01 15.83
N GLU A 155 32.83 -7.60 15.46
CA GLU A 155 33.15 -9.01 15.69
C GLU A 155 33.07 -9.39 17.18
N GLU A 156 33.61 -8.59 18.08
CA GLU A 156 33.57 -8.81 19.54
C GLU A 156 32.11 -8.84 20.06
N MET A 157 31.23 -7.95 19.56
CA MET A 157 29.81 -7.94 19.94
C MET A 157 29.09 -9.20 19.45
N ILE A 158 29.44 -9.68 18.26
CA ILE A 158 28.85 -10.89 17.67
C ILE A 158 29.29 -12.12 18.43
N GLU A 159 30.54 -12.23 18.85
CA GLU A 159 31.06 -13.32 19.69
C GLU A 159 30.36 -13.36 21.06
N GLU A 160 30.07 -12.19 21.68
CA GLU A 160 29.41 -12.10 22.97
C GLU A 160 27.89 -12.35 22.90
N GLN A 161 27.20 -11.82 21.88
CA GLN A 161 25.72 -11.78 21.81
C GLN A 161 25.14 -12.74 20.79
N GLY A 162 25.96 -13.30 19.88
CA GLY A 162 25.48 -14.20 18.83
C GLY A 162 24.41 -13.55 17.96
N MET A 163 23.34 -14.29 17.68
CA MET A 163 22.20 -13.79 16.89
C MET A 163 21.44 -12.59 17.51
N HIS A 164 21.62 -12.32 18.82
CA HIS A 164 20.99 -11.17 19.47
C HIS A 164 21.60 -9.82 19.03
N ALA A 165 22.82 -9.83 18.48
CA ALA A 165 23.46 -8.64 17.92
C ALA A 165 22.73 -8.11 16.67
N GLN A 166 21.89 -8.90 16.01
CA GLN A 166 21.21 -8.55 14.77
C GLN A 166 20.49 -7.19 14.85
N GLY A 167 19.75 -6.93 15.93
CA GLY A 167 19.01 -5.67 16.09
C GLY A 167 19.92 -4.42 16.14
N ALA A 168 21.08 -4.53 16.80
CA ALA A 168 22.03 -3.43 16.88
C ALA A 168 22.76 -3.22 15.53
N LEU A 169 23.15 -4.30 14.87
CA LEU A 169 23.80 -4.27 13.56
C LEU A 169 22.87 -3.74 12.47
N MET A 170 21.59 -4.12 12.52
CA MET A 170 20.55 -3.63 11.62
C MET A 170 20.51 -2.11 11.57
N GLY A 171 20.54 -1.45 12.76
CA GLY A 171 20.53 0.01 12.85
C GLY A 171 21.77 0.66 12.22
N GLN A 172 22.93 -0.01 12.26
CA GLN A 172 24.17 0.49 11.64
C GLN A 172 24.12 0.33 10.12
N VAL A 173 23.72 -0.84 9.63
CA VAL A 173 23.58 -1.07 8.18
C VAL A 173 22.59 -0.11 7.55
N MET A 174 21.42 0.10 8.18
CA MET A 174 20.38 1.02 7.68
C MET A 174 20.80 2.50 7.63
N GLN A 175 21.92 2.88 8.28
CA GLN A 175 22.49 4.22 8.16
C GLN A 175 23.43 4.37 6.97
N GLU A 176 23.95 3.26 6.45
CA GLU A 176 24.97 3.24 5.39
C GLU A 176 24.39 2.79 4.04
N VAL A 177 23.13 2.25 3.99
CA VAL A 177 22.48 1.77 2.77
C VAL A 177 21.11 2.38 2.57
N GLU A 178 20.71 2.61 1.33
CA GLU A 178 19.33 2.90 0.93
C GLU A 178 18.66 1.59 0.50
N ALA A 179 18.11 0.85 1.48
CA ALA A 179 17.43 -0.43 1.28
C ALA A 179 16.29 -0.59 2.28
N THR A 180 15.41 -1.56 2.04
CA THR A 180 14.33 -1.85 2.99
C THR A 180 14.86 -2.63 4.20
N GLY A 181 14.19 -2.44 5.35
CA GLY A 181 14.53 -3.20 6.55
C GLY A 181 14.41 -4.72 6.36
N GLU A 182 13.56 -5.19 5.46
CA GLU A 182 13.36 -6.60 5.16
C GLU A 182 14.57 -7.17 4.38
N GLU A 183 15.00 -6.49 3.32
CA GLU A 183 16.19 -6.86 2.53
C GLU A 183 17.46 -6.92 3.39
N VAL A 184 17.69 -5.88 4.17
CA VAL A 184 18.84 -5.82 5.08
C VAL A 184 18.77 -6.93 6.15
N SER A 185 17.58 -7.18 6.72
CA SER A 185 17.38 -8.21 7.74
C SER A 185 17.67 -9.62 7.23
N ASP A 186 17.25 -9.92 6.00
CA ASP A 186 17.47 -11.22 5.39
C ASP A 186 18.96 -11.45 5.08
N ILE A 187 19.63 -10.47 4.49
CA ILE A 187 21.07 -10.56 4.19
C ILE A 187 21.87 -10.66 5.49
N LEU A 188 21.56 -9.79 6.46
CA LEU A 188 22.25 -9.78 7.77
C LEU A 188 22.06 -11.09 8.54
N SER A 189 20.82 -11.64 8.56
CA SER A 189 20.53 -12.91 9.21
C SER A 189 21.28 -14.08 8.58
N ARG A 190 21.41 -14.09 7.25
CA ARG A 190 22.14 -15.10 6.50
C ARG A 190 23.64 -15.03 6.80
N ARG A 191 24.20 -13.83 6.75
CA ARG A 191 25.64 -13.60 7.00
C ARG A 191 26.04 -13.90 8.45
N LEU A 192 25.22 -13.50 9.42
CA LEU A 192 25.46 -13.86 10.83
C LEU A 192 25.45 -15.37 11.08
N LYS A 193 24.56 -16.12 10.42
CA LYS A 193 24.54 -17.58 10.53
C LYS A 193 25.74 -18.27 9.88
N GLU A 194 26.35 -17.66 8.87
CA GLU A 194 27.55 -18.17 8.21
C GLU A 194 28.80 -17.92 9.07
N LYS A 195 28.80 -16.87 9.91
CA LYS A 195 29.95 -16.46 10.73
C LYS A 195 29.93 -17.06 12.14
N LEU A 196 28.79 -17.49 12.65
CA LEU A 196 28.61 -18.14 13.96
C LEU A 196 28.73 -19.66 13.85
#